data_1a0d448cb099d0b3b3ea9985f8d29ed6
#
_entry.id   1a0d448cb099d0b3b3ea9985f8d29ed6
#
_cell.length_a   1.000
_cell.length_b   1.000
_cell.length_c   1.000
_cell.angle_alpha   90.00
_cell.angle_beta   90.00
_cell.angle_gamma   90.00
#
_symmetry.space_group_name_H-M   'P 1'
#
loop_
_entity.id
_entity.type
_entity.pdbx_description
1 polymer ?
#
loop_
_entity_poly.entity_id
_entity_poly.type
_entity_poly.pdbx_seq_one_letter_code
_entity_poly.pdbx_strand_id
1 'polypeptide(L)'
;STSSDASTSDESSATEDDGTIHPMRIVQPGTLCPDYETGMAAVNEKLKEDGVNIEVSVTRIPWDAYAEKLNLMLTTGEEFELLHVMQDVKNLSAIAGMGAISSIHDSIQNYPDLYNKFSETEWLGTLYKGEEYAVPCYWRSFDNTMSYMDYRSDIAEKVGYDEFPDTTEGIIDLMKKSQDEILNETGMKAYSWFHQVQDTAHWL
;
A
#
# COMPACT_ATOMS: atom_id res chain seq x y z
N SER A 1 -36.15 48.14 18.45
CA SER A 1 -34.94 48.87 18.79
C SER A 1 -33.82 47.95 19.09
N THR A 2 -32.76 48.18 18.37
CA THR A 2 -31.36 47.77 18.54
C THR A 2 -30.99 46.30 18.37
N SER A 3 -30.61 46.02 17.13
CA SER A 3 -29.65 45.08 16.69
C SER A 3 -28.32 45.16 17.45
N SER A 4 -27.73 44.03 17.71
CA SER A 4 -26.29 43.92 17.88
C SER A 4 -25.82 42.68 17.16
N ASP A 5 -25.20 42.91 15.98
CA ASP A 5 -24.32 42.01 15.30
C ASP A 5 -23.17 41.59 16.22
N ALA A 6 -23.04 40.30 16.38
CA ALA A 6 -21.80 39.71 16.89
C ALA A 6 -21.23 38.84 15.77
N SER A 7 -20.37 39.45 14.97
CA SER A 7 -19.46 38.75 14.08
C SER A 7 -18.42 38.02 14.95
N THR A 8 -18.59 36.74 15.08
CA THR A 8 -17.53 35.85 15.57
C THR A 8 -16.58 35.60 14.42
N SER A 9 -15.45 36.30 14.43
CA SER A 9 -14.30 35.95 13.62
C SER A 9 -13.70 34.66 14.16
N ASP A 10 -13.82 33.58 13.41
CA ASP A 10 -13.01 32.39 13.58
C ASP A 10 -11.55 32.78 13.32
N GLU A 11 -10.83 33.06 14.39
CA GLU A 11 -9.37 33.03 14.37
C GLU A 11 -8.95 31.56 14.32
N SER A 12 -8.70 31.07 13.10
CA SER A 12 -7.79 29.96 12.87
C SER A 12 -6.48 30.32 13.57
N SER A 13 -6.18 29.67 14.69
CA SER A 13 -4.88 29.79 15.34
C SER A 13 -3.84 29.13 14.45
N ALA A 14 -3.31 29.88 13.51
CA ALA A 14 -2.06 29.56 12.89
C ALA A 14 -1.03 29.53 14.03
N THR A 15 -0.53 28.37 14.38
CA THR A 15 0.67 28.23 15.21
C THR A 15 1.75 29.02 14.49
N GLU A 16 2.32 30.03 15.18
CA GLU A 16 3.47 30.79 14.64
C GLU A 16 4.54 29.78 14.26
N ASP A 17 4.98 29.85 13.03
CA ASP A 17 6.10 29.06 12.52
C ASP A 17 7.35 29.49 13.28
N ASP A 18 7.83 28.65 14.19
CA ASP A 18 9.04 28.91 14.97
C ASP A 18 10.33 28.56 14.21
N GLY A 19 10.22 28.16 12.94
CA GLY A 19 11.34 27.77 12.09
C GLY A 19 11.95 26.40 12.46
N THR A 20 11.31 25.64 13.35
CA THR A 20 11.78 24.31 13.74
C THR A 20 11.48 23.31 12.62
N ILE A 21 12.50 22.58 12.17
CA ILE A 21 12.32 21.47 11.21
C ILE A 21 11.85 20.23 11.97
N HIS A 22 10.72 19.69 11.56
CA HIS A 22 10.14 18.49 12.15
C HIS A 22 10.49 17.26 11.32
N PRO A 23 10.95 16.17 11.93
CA PRO A 23 11.18 14.92 11.22
C PRO A 23 9.86 14.28 10.78
N MET A 24 9.84 13.75 9.56
CA MET A 24 8.77 12.92 9.02
C MET A 24 9.38 11.56 8.64
N ARG A 25 9.44 10.65 9.61
CA ARG A 25 9.99 9.30 9.41
C ARG A 25 8.88 8.38 8.93
N ILE A 26 9.03 7.86 7.72
CA ILE A 26 8.07 6.99 7.07
C ILE A 26 8.61 5.57 7.07
N VAL A 27 7.85 4.62 7.59
CA VAL A 27 8.19 3.19 7.59
C VAL A 27 7.33 2.44 6.60
N GLN A 28 7.96 1.74 5.66
CA GLN A 28 7.26 0.95 4.65
C GLN A 28 8.05 -0.27 4.20
N PRO A 29 7.37 -1.31 3.67
CA PRO A 29 8.05 -2.47 3.11
C PRO A 29 8.71 -2.14 1.77
N GLY A 30 9.72 -2.91 1.42
CA GLY A 30 10.39 -2.84 0.12
C GLY A 30 11.89 -2.68 0.22
N THR A 31 12.52 -2.53 -0.94
CA THR A 31 13.96 -2.31 -1.06
C THR A 31 14.23 -0.86 -1.44
N LEU A 32 15.26 -0.26 -0.87
CA LEU A 32 15.71 1.06 -1.30
C LEU A 32 16.21 0.98 -2.74
N CYS A 33 15.85 1.98 -3.55
CA CYS A 33 16.45 2.13 -4.88
C CYS A 33 17.89 2.66 -4.75
N PRO A 34 18.76 2.42 -5.75
CA PRO A 34 20.15 2.88 -5.72
C PRO A 34 20.29 4.40 -5.53
N ASP A 35 19.35 5.16 -6.09
CA ASP A 35 19.37 6.63 -6.07
C ASP A 35 18.55 7.24 -4.91
N TYR A 36 18.23 6.43 -3.90
CA TYR A 36 17.37 6.86 -2.78
C TYR A 36 17.86 8.16 -2.11
N GLU A 37 19.13 8.22 -1.76
CA GLU A 37 19.72 9.39 -1.07
C GLU A 37 19.62 10.66 -1.93
N THR A 38 19.88 10.53 -3.23
CA THR A 38 19.76 11.65 -4.18
C THR A 38 18.32 12.12 -4.30
N GLY A 39 17.37 11.18 -4.39
CA GLY A 39 15.94 11.50 -4.46
C GLY A 39 15.44 12.18 -3.19
N MET A 40 15.79 11.66 -2.02
CA MET A 40 15.38 12.24 -0.74
C MET A 40 16.00 13.62 -0.50
N ALA A 41 17.25 13.83 -0.89
CA ALA A 41 17.88 15.15 -0.83
C ALA A 41 17.11 16.18 -1.67
N ALA A 42 16.71 15.83 -2.89
CA ALA A 42 15.92 16.70 -3.75
C ALA A 42 14.51 16.97 -3.19
N VAL A 43 13.86 15.98 -2.57
CA VAL A 43 12.57 16.16 -1.89
C VAL A 43 12.70 17.14 -0.74
N ASN A 44 13.68 16.97 0.13
CA ASN A 44 13.88 17.82 1.29
C ASN A 44 14.31 19.26 0.91
N GLU A 45 15.10 19.40 -0.16
CA GLU A 45 15.43 20.71 -0.72
C GLU A 45 14.15 21.42 -1.21
N LYS A 46 13.29 20.69 -1.94
CA LYS A 46 12.03 21.26 -2.43
C LYS A 46 11.07 21.65 -1.31
N LEU A 47 10.94 20.84 -0.27
CA LEU A 47 10.15 21.19 0.92
C LEU A 47 10.65 22.48 1.57
N LYS A 48 11.95 22.61 1.71
CA LYS A 48 12.57 23.83 2.25
C LYS A 48 12.32 25.06 1.37
N GLU A 49 12.43 24.92 0.04
CA GLU A 49 12.13 26.00 -0.91
C GLU A 49 10.66 26.44 -0.82
N ASP A 50 9.75 25.49 -0.60
CA ASP A 50 8.32 25.75 -0.46
C ASP A 50 7.93 26.27 0.94
N GLY A 51 8.89 26.45 1.84
CA GLY A 51 8.65 26.92 3.20
C GLY A 51 7.97 25.88 4.10
N VAL A 52 8.11 24.60 3.77
CA VAL A 52 7.57 23.50 4.58
C VAL A 52 8.65 23.00 5.53
N ASN A 53 8.45 23.21 6.83
CA ASN A 53 9.42 22.88 7.89
C ASN A 53 9.38 21.41 8.26
N ILE A 54 9.53 20.52 7.27
CA ILE A 54 9.55 19.07 7.44
C ILE A 54 10.78 18.48 6.76
N GLU A 55 11.46 17.57 7.44
CA GLU A 55 12.52 16.74 6.87
C GLU A 55 12.03 15.31 6.75
N VAL A 56 11.84 14.82 5.51
CA VAL A 56 11.33 13.49 5.22
C VAL A 56 12.46 12.48 5.15
N SER A 57 12.27 11.35 5.79
CA SER A 57 13.11 10.15 5.62
C SER A 57 12.23 8.90 5.50
N VAL A 58 12.69 7.91 4.73
CA VAL A 58 11.94 6.67 4.50
C VAL A 58 12.80 5.47 4.90
N THR A 59 12.35 4.74 5.89
CA THR A 59 12.91 3.44 6.26
C THR A 59 12.20 2.36 5.46
N ARG A 60 12.93 1.70 4.56
CA ARG A 60 12.43 0.54 3.82
C ARG A 60 12.91 -0.74 4.47
N ILE A 61 11.96 -1.58 4.84
CA ILE A 61 12.21 -2.89 5.42
C ILE A 61 11.96 -3.94 4.34
N PRO A 62 12.93 -4.81 4.00
CA PRO A 62 12.72 -5.88 3.04
C PRO A 62 11.47 -6.72 3.35
N TRP A 63 10.78 -7.16 2.31
CA TRP A 63 9.50 -7.86 2.41
C TRP A 63 9.55 -9.10 3.32
N ASP A 64 10.61 -9.89 3.22
CA ASP A 64 10.86 -11.10 4.01
C ASP A 64 11.09 -10.82 5.50
N ALA A 65 11.57 -9.64 5.84
CA ALA A 65 11.85 -9.21 7.21
C ALA A 65 10.79 -8.24 7.78
N TYR A 66 9.82 -7.80 6.96
CA TYR A 66 8.92 -6.71 7.33
C TYR A 66 8.09 -7.03 8.57
N ALA A 67 7.45 -8.19 8.61
CA ALA A 67 6.59 -8.58 9.72
C ALA A 67 7.34 -8.65 11.07
N GLU A 68 8.55 -9.23 11.06
CA GLU A 68 9.36 -9.37 12.27
C GLU A 68 9.88 -8.01 12.75
N LYS A 69 10.49 -7.23 11.86
CA LYS A 69 11.03 -5.92 12.20
C LYS A 69 9.93 -4.94 12.62
N LEU A 70 8.78 -4.94 11.93
CA LEU A 70 7.64 -4.12 12.33
C LEU A 70 7.19 -4.46 13.75
N ASN A 71 7.03 -5.74 14.09
CA ASN A 71 6.68 -6.15 15.44
C ASN A 71 7.70 -5.68 16.48
N LEU A 72 8.98 -5.75 16.17
CA LEU A 72 10.04 -5.27 17.06
C LEU A 72 9.92 -3.76 17.28
N MET A 73 9.82 -2.96 16.21
CA MET A 73 9.66 -1.50 16.26
C MET A 73 8.46 -1.10 17.13
N LEU A 74 7.29 -1.72 16.89
CA LEU A 74 6.07 -1.43 17.64
C LEU A 74 6.18 -1.81 19.14
N THR A 75 6.92 -2.85 19.47
CA THR A 75 7.08 -3.31 20.87
C THR A 75 8.17 -2.56 21.62
N THR A 76 9.20 -2.08 20.93
CA THR A 76 10.27 -1.28 21.54
C THR A 76 9.95 0.21 21.61
N GLY A 77 8.87 0.65 20.97
CA GLY A 77 8.50 2.06 20.93
C GLY A 77 9.43 2.89 20.04
N GLU A 78 9.98 2.29 18.97
CA GLU A 78 10.76 3.04 17.99
C GLU A 78 9.90 4.11 17.35
N GLU A 79 10.42 5.33 17.28
CA GLU A 79 9.66 6.48 16.81
C GLU A 79 9.52 6.49 15.27
N PHE A 80 8.32 6.76 14.80
CA PHE A 80 7.98 7.05 13.40
C PHE A 80 6.77 7.99 13.37
N GLU A 81 6.63 8.76 12.30
CA GLU A 81 5.45 9.62 12.08
C GLU A 81 4.42 8.95 11.18
N LEU A 82 4.88 8.19 10.18
CA LEU A 82 3.99 7.46 9.27
C LEU A 82 4.42 5.99 9.13
N LEU A 83 3.42 5.12 9.17
CA LEU A 83 3.59 3.68 8.98
C LEU A 83 2.70 3.17 7.86
N HIS A 84 3.27 2.41 6.92
CA HIS A 84 2.48 1.68 5.94
C HIS A 84 1.85 0.46 6.59
N VAL A 85 0.54 0.50 6.80
CA VAL A 85 -0.22 -0.61 7.38
C VAL A 85 -0.63 -1.60 6.30
N MET A 86 -0.27 -2.87 6.49
CA MET A 86 -0.66 -3.98 5.63
C MET A 86 -1.52 -4.96 6.40
N GLN A 87 -2.74 -5.22 5.92
CA GLN A 87 -3.72 -6.05 6.62
C GLN A 87 -3.30 -7.51 6.76
N ASP A 88 -2.56 -8.03 5.80
CA ASP A 88 -2.01 -9.39 5.76
C ASP A 88 -0.78 -9.60 6.66
N VAL A 89 -0.07 -8.54 7.01
CA VAL A 89 1.09 -8.58 7.91
C VAL A 89 0.70 -8.29 9.35
N LYS A 90 0.11 -7.12 9.58
CA LYS A 90 -0.45 -6.71 10.87
C LYS A 90 -1.56 -5.69 10.63
N ASN A 91 -2.78 -6.06 10.96
CA ASN A 91 -3.93 -5.21 10.68
C ASN A 91 -3.97 -3.95 11.56
N LEU A 92 -4.66 -2.94 11.05
CA LEU A 92 -4.80 -1.63 11.69
C LEU A 92 -5.30 -1.74 13.14
N SER A 93 -6.32 -2.57 13.37
CA SER A 93 -6.92 -2.73 14.70
C SER A 93 -5.94 -3.29 15.73
N ALA A 94 -5.03 -4.18 15.31
CA ALA A 94 -4.01 -4.71 16.20
C ALA A 94 -2.97 -3.62 16.56
N ILE A 95 -2.54 -2.81 15.57
CA ILE A 95 -1.56 -1.73 15.79
C ILE A 95 -2.18 -0.63 16.67
N ALA A 96 -3.40 -0.19 16.37
CA ALA A 96 -4.13 0.79 17.18
C ALA A 96 -4.43 0.27 18.59
N GLY A 97 -4.80 -1.01 18.71
CA GLY A 97 -5.03 -1.66 20.01
C GLY A 97 -3.80 -1.76 20.90
N MET A 98 -2.61 -1.75 20.35
CA MET A 98 -1.33 -1.66 21.08
C MET A 98 -1.01 -0.23 21.53
N GLY A 99 -1.74 0.78 21.05
CA GLY A 99 -1.42 2.19 21.30
C GLY A 99 -0.19 2.68 20.54
N ALA A 100 0.22 1.97 19.48
CA ALA A 100 1.39 2.32 18.70
C ALA A 100 1.14 3.40 17.63
N ILE A 101 -0.12 3.68 17.33
CA ILE A 101 -0.57 4.77 16.47
C ILE A 101 -1.71 5.52 17.16
N SER A 102 -1.87 6.79 16.82
CA SER A 102 -2.90 7.67 17.38
C SER A 102 -4.10 7.80 16.43
N SER A 103 -5.27 8.13 17.01
CA SER A 103 -6.42 8.58 16.22
C SER A 103 -6.07 9.86 15.46
N ILE A 104 -6.49 9.92 14.22
CA ILE A 104 -6.41 11.13 13.38
C ILE A 104 -7.78 11.78 13.18
N HIS A 105 -8.82 11.27 13.85
CA HIS A 105 -10.21 11.68 13.65
C HIS A 105 -10.39 13.20 13.71
N ASP A 106 -9.96 13.83 14.80
CA ASP A 106 -10.11 15.27 14.98
C ASP A 106 -9.24 16.06 13.98
N SER A 107 -8.04 15.58 13.70
CA SER A 107 -7.10 16.25 12.82
C SER A 107 -7.54 16.22 11.35
N ILE A 108 -8.07 15.09 10.88
CA ILE A 108 -8.39 14.91 9.46
C ILE A 108 -9.58 15.79 9.02
N GLN A 109 -10.44 16.18 9.95
CA GLN A 109 -11.56 17.09 9.69
C GLN A 109 -11.07 18.50 9.28
N ASN A 110 -9.87 18.88 9.66
CA ASN A 110 -9.26 20.14 9.26
C ASN A 110 -8.70 20.12 7.82
N TYR A 111 -8.72 18.95 7.17
CA TYR A 111 -8.18 18.75 5.81
C TYR A 111 -9.24 18.19 4.86
N PRO A 112 -10.33 18.95 4.57
CA PRO A 112 -11.45 18.46 3.76
C PRO A 112 -11.03 18.07 2.35
N ASP A 113 -10.01 18.71 1.77
CA ASP A 113 -9.48 18.36 0.46
C ASP A 113 -8.83 16.96 0.44
N LEU A 114 -8.24 16.53 1.54
CA LEU A 114 -7.72 15.18 1.70
C LEU A 114 -8.86 14.21 2.00
N TYR A 115 -9.74 14.55 2.94
CA TYR A 115 -10.84 13.69 3.34
C TYR A 115 -11.76 13.33 2.16
N ASN A 116 -12.13 14.32 1.35
CA ASN A 116 -13.02 14.16 0.20
C ASN A 116 -12.40 13.41 -1.00
N LYS A 117 -11.10 13.09 -0.96
CA LYS A 117 -10.47 12.24 -2.00
C LYS A 117 -10.87 10.77 -1.93
N PHE A 118 -11.43 10.35 -0.80
CA PHE A 118 -11.81 8.97 -0.53
C PHE A 118 -13.31 8.88 -0.27
N SER A 119 -13.92 7.79 -0.66
CA SER A 119 -15.32 7.50 -0.37
C SER A 119 -15.52 7.10 1.10
N GLU A 120 -16.76 7.22 1.59
CA GLU A 120 -17.12 6.73 2.94
C GLU A 120 -16.75 5.25 3.14
N THR A 121 -16.91 4.43 2.10
CA THR A 121 -16.55 3.00 2.17
C THR A 121 -15.05 2.79 2.38
N GLU A 122 -14.20 3.62 1.77
CA GLU A 122 -12.75 3.53 1.93
C GLU A 122 -12.34 3.97 3.34
N TRP A 123 -12.98 5.00 3.88
CA TRP A 123 -12.75 5.43 5.27
C TRP A 123 -13.17 4.36 6.28
N LEU A 124 -14.20 3.54 6.02
CA LEU A 124 -14.57 2.43 6.92
C LEU A 124 -13.41 1.46 7.18
N GLY A 125 -12.53 1.28 6.20
CA GLY A 125 -11.33 0.44 6.34
C GLY A 125 -10.27 0.98 7.31
N THR A 126 -10.37 2.25 7.69
CA THR A 126 -9.41 2.93 8.57
C THR A 126 -9.90 3.12 10.00
N LEU A 127 -11.11 2.65 10.31
CA LEU A 127 -11.73 2.85 11.61
C LEU A 127 -11.22 1.84 12.66
N TYR A 128 -10.91 2.36 13.83
CA TYR A 128 -10.77 1.58 15.05
C TYR A 128 -11.59 2.23 16.15
N LYS A 129 -12.53 1.47 16.75
CA LYS A 129 -13.50 1.95 17.74
C LYS A 129 -14.34 3.16 17.30
N GLY A 130 -14.55 3.32 16.01
CA GLY A 130 -15.38 4.38 15.43
C GLY A 130 -14.63 5.66 15.04
N GLU A 131 -13.31 5.68 15.18
CA GLU A 131 -12.45 6.81 14.82
C GLU A 131 -11.44 6.40 13.74
N GLU A 132 -11.04 7.33 12.88
CA GLU A 132 -10.01 7.12 11.86
C GLU A 132 -8.61 7.06 12.49
N TYR A 133 -7.88 6.01 12.19
CA TYR A 133 -6.48 5.79 12.62
C TYR A 133 -5.49 5.75 11.46
N ALA A 134 -5.98 5.82 10.23
CA ALA A 134 -5.16 5.87 9.05
C ALA A 134 -5.84 6.64 7.93
N VAL A 135 -5.06 7.10 6.97
CA VAL A 135 -5.56 7.61 5.69
C VAL A 135 -5.63 6.43 4.73
N PRO A 136 -6.76 6.22 4.01
CA PRO A 136 -6.84 5.19 2.99
C PRO A 136 -5.73 5.37 1.96
N CYS A 137 -5.18 4.26 1.46
CA CYS A 137 -4.25 4.33 0.34
C CYS A 137 -4.70 3.38 -0.76
N TYR A 138 -4.38 3.75 -2.01
CA TYR A 138 -4.68 2.93 -3.16
C TYR A 138 -3.42 2.24 -3.66
N TRP A 139 -3.54 0.96 -3.91
CA TRP A 139 -2.63 0.30 -4.81
C TRP A 139 -3.13 0.56 -6.24
N ARG A 140 -2.79 1.71 -6.78
CA ARG A 140 -3.12 2.03 -8.17
C ARG A 140 -1.96 1.66 -9.07
N SER A 141 -2.08 0.51 -9.73
CA SER A 141 -1.41 0.30 -10.99
C SER A 141 -2.46 0.27 -12.08
N PHE A 142 -2.12 0.72 -13.28
CA PHE A 142 -3.02 0.64 -14.43
C PHE A 142 -3.41 -0.81 -14.71
N ASP A 143 -2.58 -1.73 -14.28
CA ASP A 143 -2.71 -3.17 -14.51
C ASP A 143 -3.47 -3.90 -13.41
N ASN A 144 -3.79 -3.25 -12.29
CA ASN A 144 -4.46 -3.89 -11.14
C ASN A 144 -5.94 -4.22 -11.39
N THR A 145 -6.51 -3.77 -12.48
CA THR A 145 -7.90 -4.07 -12.84
C THR A 145 -8.04 -5.31 -13.71
N MET A 146 -6.92 -5.87 -14.17
CA MET A 146 -6.92 -7.01 -15.07
C MET A 146 -6.00 -8.10 -14.53
N SER A 147 -6.52 -9.29 -14.45
CA SER A 147 -5.69 -10.48 -14.23
C SER A 147 -5.18 -10.98 -15.58
N TYR A 148 -3.91 -11.29 -15.66
CA TYR A 148 -3.28 -11.83 -16.85
C TYR A 148 -2.91 -13.29 -16.63
N MET A 149 -2.97 -14.04 -17.68
CA MET A 149 -2.48 -15.41 -17.71
C MET A 149 -1.40 -15.51 -18.78
N ASP A 150 -0.17 -15.66 -18.35
CA ASP A 150 0.95 -15.89 -19.27
C ASP A 150 1.01 -17.38 -19.63
N TYR A 151 1.27 -17.66 -20.91
CA TYR A 151 1.41 -19.02 -21.39
C TYR A 151 2.58 -19.15 -22.39
N ARG A 152 3.11 -20.36 -22.49
CA ARG A 152 4.16 -20.71 -23.45
C ARG A 152 3.51 -20.95 -24.80
N SER A 153 3.51 -19.91 -25.67
CA SER A 153 2.94 -20.01 -27.02
C SER A 153 3.60 -21.06 -27.86
N ASP A 154 4.93 -21.22 -27.73
CA ASP A 154 5.70 -22.23 -28.42
C ASP A 154 5.29 -23.69 -28.06
N ILE A 155 4.85 -23.92 -26.84
CA ILE A 155 4.31 -25.24 -26.45
C ILE A 155 2.86 -25.37 -26.91
N ALA A 156 2.05 -24.30 -26.76
CA ALA A 156 0.67 -24.28 -27.21
C ALA A 156 0.53 -24.63 -28.68
N GLU A 157 1.33 -24.03 -29.56
CA GLU A 157 1.38 -24.32 -30.99
C GLU A 157 1.70 -25.80 -31.29
N LYS A 158 2.65 -26.40 -30.55
CA LYS A 158 3.00 -27.83 -30.71
C LYS A 158 1.85 -28.77 -30.36
N VAL A 159 0.99 -28.38 -29.41
CA VAL A 159 -0.15 -29.19 -28.98
C VAL A 159 -1.46 -28.78 -29.65
N GLY A 160 -1.38 -27.94 -30.69
CA GLY A 160 -2.48 -27.60 -31.59
C GLY A 160 -3.32 -26.41 -31.20
N TYR A 161 -2.73 -25.46 -30.45
CA TYR A 161 -3.34 -24.20 -30.13
C TYR A 161 -2.57 -23.01 -30.73
N ASP A 162 -3.13 -22.39 -31.75
CA ASP A 162 -2.57 -21.19 -32.39
C ASP A 162 -2.85 -19.92 -31.53
N GLU A 163 -3.92 -19.94 -30.73
CA GLU A 163 -4.33 -18.86 -29.82
C GLU A 163 -4.68 -19.42 -28.44
N PHE A 164 -4.65 -18.54 -27.43
CA PHE A 164 -5.06 -18.93 -26.07
C PHE A 164 -6.57 -19.22 -26.03
N PRO A 165 -7.00 -20.35 -25.44
CA PRO A 165 -8.42 -20.71 -25.38
C PRO A 165 -9.24 -19.69 -24.56
N ASP A 166 -10.44 -19.41 -25.00
CA ASP A 166 -11.40 -18.51 -24.33
C ASP A 166 -12.37 -19.23 -23.38
N THR A 167 -12.26 -20.56 -23.26
CA THR A 167 -13.10 -21.38 -22.37
C THR A 167 -12.26 -22.10 -21.32
N THR A 168 -12.84 -22.31 -20.15
CA THR A 168 -12.19 -23.04 -19.05
C THR A 168 -11.78 -24.47 -19.49
N GLU A 169 -12.63 -25.13 -20.24
CA GLU A 169 -12.38 -26.49 -20.76
C GLU A 169 -11.19 -26.49 -21.73
N GLY A 170 -11.11 -25.48 -22.60
CA GLY A 170 -9.99 -25.28 -23.51
C GLY A 170 -8.68 -25.01 -22.79
N ILE A 171 -8.72 -24.17 -21.75
CA ILE A 171 -7.56 -23.88 -20.91
C ILE A 171 -7.07 -25.15 -20.21
N ILE A 172 -7.98 -25.95 -19.64
CA ILE A 172 -7.64 -27.23 -18.97
C ILE A 172 -7.03 -28.22 -19.99
N ASP A 173 -7.59 -28.30 -21.19
CA ASP A 173 -7.06 -29.18 -22.24
C ASP A 173 -5.66 -28.74 -22.69
N LEU A 174 -5.46 -27.44 -22.93
CA LEU A 174 -4.13 -26.86 -23.21
C LEU A 174 -3.12 -27.22 -22.12
N MET A 175 -3.50 -27.03 -20.86
CA MET A 175 -2.64 -27.34 -19.71
C MET A 175 -2.22 -28.82 -19.68
N LYS A 176 -3.15 -29.74 -19.89
CA LYS A 176 -2.87 -31.19 -19.89
C LYS A 176 -1.94 -31.58 -21.05
N LYS A 177 -2.25 -31.11 -22.26
CA LYS A 177 -1.43 -31.39 -23.44
C LYS A 177 -0.04 -30.81 -23.32
N SER A 178 0.09 -29.58 -22.75
CA SER A 178 1.38 -28.94 -22.52
C SER A 178 2.23 -29.71 -21.50
N GLN A 179 1.62 -30.29 -20.45
CA GLN A 179 2.34 -31.14 -19.50
C GLN A 179 2.89 -32.40 -20.17
N ASP A 180 2.10 -33.05 -21.00
CA ASP A 180 2.50 -34.27 -21.72
C ASP A 180 3.61 -33.96 -22.72
N GLU A 181 3.51 -32.84 -23.44
CA GLU A 181 4.54 -32.42 -24.42
C GLU A 181 5.87 -32.10 -23.73
N ILE A 182 5.86 -31.36 -22.63
CA ILE A 182 7.09 -31.05 -21.88
C ILE A 182 7.70 -32.34 -21.29
N LEU A 183 6.89 -33.25 -20.81
CA LEU A 183 7.37 -34.55 -20.32
C LEU A 183 8.04 -35.35 -21.42
N ASN A 184 7.42 -35.39 -22.62
CA ASN A 184 7.96 -36.10 -23.80
C ASN A 184 9.28 -35.51 -24.26
N GLU A 185 9.39 -34.16 -24.32
CA GLU A 185 10.59 -33.50 -24.82
C GLU A 185 11.75 -33.53 -23.80
N THR A 186 11.47 -33.36 -22.52
CA THR A 186 12.51 -33.10 -21.50
C THR A 186 12.72 -34.28 -20.55
N GLY A 187 11.80 -35.21 -20.48
CA GLY A 187 11.75 -36.27 -19.47
C GLY A 187 11.42 -35.74 -18.05
N MET A 188 11.11 -34.44 -17.92
CA MET A 188 10.78 -33.80 -16.64
C MET A 188 9.29 -33.55 -16.52
N LYS A 189 8.73 -33.87 -15.37
CA LYS A 189 7.33 -33.55 -15.06
C LYS A 189 7.18 -32.06 -14.85
N ALA A 190 6.37 -31.41 -15.70
CA ALA A 190 6.00 -30.02 -15.55
C ALA A 190 4.68 -29.85 -14.79
N TYR A 191 4.51 -28.71 -14.15
CA TYR A 191 3.24 -28.29 -13.59
C TYR A 191 2.73 -27.11 -14.41
N SER A 192 1.54 -27.25 -14.96
CA SER A 192 0.94 -26.22 -15.83
C SER A 192 0.34 -25.04 -15.10
N TRP A 193 0.22 -25.13 -13.76
CA TRP A 193 -0.26 -24.05 -12.94
C TRP A 193 0.63 -23.87 -11.72
N PHE A 194 1.15 -22.68 -11.54
CA PHE A 194 1.80 -22.26 -10.29
C PHE A 194 0.99 -21.14 -9.66
N HIS A 195 0.51 -21.34 -8.45
CA HIS A 195 -0.17 -20.32 -7.67
C HIS A 195 0.54 -20.14 -6.33
N GLN A 196 0.75 -18.90 -5.95
CA GLN A 196 1.32 -18.61 -4.63
C GLN A 196 0.27 -18.94 -3.56
N VAL A 197 0.59 -19.82 -2.62
CA VAL A 197 -0.35 -20.33 -1.61
C VAL A 197 -1.00 -19.21 -0.78
N GLN A 198 -0.30 -18.10 -0.60
CA GLN A 198 -0.81 -16.94 0.14
C GLN A 198 -2.00 -16.24 -0.55
N ASP A 199 -2.06 -16.31 -1.88
CA ASP A 199 -3.10 -15.63 -2.65
C ASP A 199 -4.35 -16.50 -2.90
N THR A 200 -4.26 -17.81 -2.62
CA THR A 200 -5.37 -18.75 -2.84
C THR A 200 -6.60 -18.42 -1.99
N ALA A 201 -6.42 -17.82 -0.82
CA ALA A 201 -7.50 -17.45 0.09
C ALA A 201 -8.33 -16.23 -0.39
N HIS A 202 -7.82 -15.46 -1.36
CA HIS A 202 -8.52 -14.29 -1.89
C HIS A 202 -9.44 -14.60 -3.08
N TRP A 203 -9.37 -15.81 -3.65
CA TRP A 203 -10.08 -16.23 -4.87
C TRP A 203 -11.10 -17.36 -4.67
N LEU A 204 -11.25 -17.84 -3.45
CA LEU A 204 -12.26 -18.82 -3.03
C LEU A 204 -13.35 -18.15 -2.19
#